data_4a11c955ceeb8379e335dbb791b15790
#
_entry.id   4a11c955ceeb8379e335dbb791b15790
#
_cell.length_a   1.000
_cell.length_b   1.000
_cell.length_c   1.000
_cell.angle_alpha   90.00
_cell.angle_beta   90.00
_cell.angle_gamma   90.00
#
_symmetry.space_group_name_H-M   'P 1'
#
loop_
_entity.id
_entity.type
_entity.pdbx_description
1 polymer ?
#
loop_
_entity_poly.entity_id
_entity_poly.type
_entity_poly.pdbx_seq_one_letter_code
_entity_poly.pdbx_strand_id
1 'polypeptide(L)'
;GILCLRNWRSRQIVSGRNVWLLFGIGMLSYCLGGIVFGYIEIILQQDPTPSVADIFFVVTYLFVGIGMILAVASRRINLEAWQWIIVLAIAAFGSALAWLISQPDPTATAAATEVVSGWKEQAGTFLNWFYVVSDVLLLIIATSLLLAFWGGRASLPWQMIAVATFSLYIADIWAKWAETKFAFYESGGLLEVGWVLSGVLFGMGAALEFEASSKRSRRERGRKRT
;
A
#
# COMPACT_ATOMS: atom_id res chain seq x y z
N GLY A 1 -4.91 11.19 0.87
CA GLY A 1 -6.36 10.94 0.79
C GLY A 1 -7.11 12.10 0.17
N ILE A 2 -6.99 13.31 0.71
CA ILE A 2 -7.73 14.49 0.24
C ILE A 2 -7.48 14.80 -1.25
N LEU A 3 -6.24 14.70 -1.72
CA LEU A 3 -5.90 14.91 -3.12
C LEU A 3 -6.53 13.86 -4.04
N CYS A 4 -6.62 12.62 -3.58
CA CYS A 4 -7.32 11.55 -4.30
C CYS A 4 -8.83 11.84 -4.39
N LEU A 5 -9.47 12.28 -3.31
CA LEU A 5 -10.88 12.66 -3.31
C LEU A 5 -11.15 13.88 -4.19
N ARG A 6 -10.21 14.84 -4.29
CA ARG A 6 -10.30 15.92 -5.28
C ARG A 6 -10.36 15.39 -6.70
N ASN A 7 -9.55 14.39 -7.03
CA ASN A 7 -9.58 13.74 -8.35
C ASN A 7 -10.92 13.06 -8.60
N TRP A 8 -11.46 12.32 -7.64
CA TRP A 8 -12.80 11.74 -7.76
C TRP A 8 -13.89 12.77 -8.08
N ARG A 9 -13.84 13.94 -7.43
CA ARG A 9 -14.82 15.02 -7.69
C ARG A 9 -14.64 15.72 -9.03
N SER A 10 -13.45 15.64 -9.62
CA SER A 10 -13.14 16.30 -10.88
C SER A 10 -13.69 15.53 -12.08
N ARG A 11 -14.48 16.21 -12.93
CA ARG A 11 -15.00 15.62 -14.19
C ARG A 11 -13.93 15.46 -15.27
N GLN A 12 -12.74 16.01 -15.06
CA GLN A 12 -11.66 16.06 -16.05
C GLN A 12 -10.71 14.86 -15.98
N ILE A 13 -10.83 14.03 -14.94
CA ILE A 13 -9.94 12.89 -14.71
C ILE A 13 -10.17 11.80 -15.75
N VAL A 14 -9.08 11.40 -16.41
CA VAL A 14 -9.10 10.41 -17.50
C VAL A 14 -8.94 8.99 -16.99
N SER A 15 -8.26 8.80 -15.88
CA SER A 15 -7.88 7.48 -15.34
C SER A 15 -8.95 6.74 -14.53
N GLY A 16 -10.19 7.23 -14.57
CA GLY A 16 -11.29 6.60 -13.83
C GLY A 16 -11.49 7.20 -12.43
N ARG A 17 -12.60 7.90 -12.25
CA ARG A 17 -12.93 8.60 -11.00
C ARG A 17 -13.01 7.66 -9.80
N ASN A 18 -13.57 6.46 -9.99
CA ASN A 18 -13.75 5.48 -8.91
C ASN A 18 -12.43 4.96 -8.35
N VAL A 19 -11.38 4.87 -9.15
CA VAL A 19 -10.04 4.52 -8.69
C VAL A 19 -9.55 5.53 -7.65
N TRP A 20 -9.72 6.81 -7.93
CA TRP A 20 -9.31 7.89 -7.02
C TRP A 20 -10.18 8.00 -5.77
N LEU A 21 -11.48 7.59 -5.85
CA LEU A 21 -12.32 7.44 -4.67
C LEU A 21 -11.76 6.39 -3.73
N LEU A 22 -11.45 5.21 -4.27
CA LEU A 22 -10.92 4.09 -3.49
C LEU A 22 -9.57 4.44 -2.86
N PHE A 23 -8.64 5.01 -3.62
CA PHE A 23 -7.39 5.52 -3.06
C PHE A 23 -7.61 6.59 -1.99
N GLY A 24 -8.59 7.47 -2.17
CA GLY A 24 -8.94 8.50 -1.20
C GLY A 24 -9.40 7.92 0.13
N ILE A 25 -10.33 6.97 0.08
CA ILE A 25 -10.84 6.27 1.28
C ILE A 25 -9.70 5.47 1.94
N GLY A 26 -8.94 4.69 1.16
CA GLY A 26 -7.81 3.91 1.65
C GLY A 26 -6.78 4.77 2.37
N MET A 27 -6.33 5.87 1.75
CA MET A 27 -5.33 6.76 2.35
C MET A 27 -5.82 7.54 3.57
N LEU A 28 -7.12 7.86 3.66
CA LEU A 28 -7.70 8.45 4.87
C LEU A 28 -7.79 7.42 5.99
N SER A 29 -8.20 6.20 5.66
CA SER A 29 -8.19 5.09 6.61
C SER A 29 -6.78 4.81 7.13
N TYR A 30 -5.78 4.80 6.25
CA TYR A 30 -4.37 4.65 6.64
C TYR A 30 -3.92 5.71 7.64
N CYS A 31 -4.26 6.97 7.38
CA CYS A 31 -3.94 8.07 8.30
C CYS A 31 -4.60 7.88 9.67
N LEU A 32 -5.88 7.49 9.70
CA LEU A 32 -6.61 7.22 10.94
C LEU A 32 -6.00 6.03 11.69
N GLY A 33 -5.67 4.96 10.98
CA GLY A 33 -5.00 3.79 11.54
C GLY A 33 -3.67 4.17 12.19
N GLY A 34 -2.84 4.96 11.50
CA GLY A 34 -1.56 5.43 12.05
C GLY A 34 -1.70 6.31 13.28
N ILE A 35 -2.73 7.17 13.34
CA ILE A 35 -3.02 7.99 14.52
C ILE A 35 -3.43 7.10 15.71
N VAL A 36 -4.31 6.12 15.47
CA VAL A 36 -4.77 5.20 16.53
C VAL A 36 -3.63 4.30 17.00
N PHE A 37 -2.84 3.78 16.06
CA PHE A 37 -1.66 2.97 16.34
C PHE A 37 -0.67 3.73 17.23
N GLY A 38 -0.24 4.91 16.81
CA GLY A 38 0.69 5.74 17.56
C GLY A 38 0.13 6.17 18.93
N TYR A 39 -1.19 6.39 19.05
CA TYR A 39 -1.81 6.68 20.35
C TYR A 39 -1.70 5.47 21.30
N ILE A 40 -1.96 4.25 20.81
CA ILE A 40 -1.88 3.04 21.64
C ILE A 40 -0.44 2.77 22.04
N GLU A 41 0.51 2.86 21.10
CA GLU A 41 1.92 2.56 21.35
C GLU A 41 2.59 3.61 22.24
N ILE A 42 2.48 4.91 21.87
CA ILE A 42 3.23 5.98 22.51
C ILE A 42 2.57 6.48 23.78
N ILE A 43 1.23 6.64 23.80
CA ILE A 43 0.51 7.24 24.93
C ILE A 43 0.07 6.18 25.91
N LEU A 44 -0.51 5.06 25.44
CA LEU A 44 -0.96 3.99 26.32
C LEU A 44 0.14 3.01 26.70
N GLN A 45 1.28 3.03 26.01
CA GLN A 45 2.42 2.12 26.21
C GLN A 45 1.97 0.65 26.16
N GLN A 46 1.10 0.33 25.20
CA GLN A 46 0.55 -1.01 24.98
C GLN A 46 0.93 -1.51 23.59
N ASP A 47 0.97 -2.83 23.44
CA ASP A 47 1.13 -3.45 22.11
C ASP A 47 -0.08 -3.07 21.24
N PRO A 48 0.16 -2.37 20.11
CA PRO A 48 -0.90 -1.92 19.22
C PRO A 48 -1.45 -3.02 18.31
N THR A 49 -0.93 -4.26 18.35
CA THR A 49 -1.32 -5.36 17.47
C THR A 49 -1.67 -6.63 18.25
N PRO A 50 -2.89 -7.18 18.14
CA PRO A 50 -4.06 -6.70 17.41
C PRO A 50 -4.84 -5.60 18.14
N SER A 51 -5.26 -4.58 17.41
CA SER A 51 -5.99 -3.46 17.97
C SER A 51 -7.06 -2.89 17.01
N VAL A 52 -7.72 -1.81 17.46
CA VAL A 52 -8.65 -1.06 16.59
C VAL A 52 -7.95 -0.43 15.38
N ALA A 53 -6.65 -0.15 15.46
CA ALA A 53 -5.87 0.37 14.33
C ALA A 53 -5.88 -0.59 13.13
N ASP A 54 -5.88 -1.89 13.39
CA ASP A 54 -5.88 -2.92 12.34
C ASP A 54 -7.14 -2.87 11.46
N ILE A 55 -8.28 -2.47 12.02
CA ILE A 55 -9.51 -2.28 11.22
C ILE A 55 -9.27 -1.24 10.13
N PHE A 56 -8.62 -0.13 10.46
CA PHE A 56 -8.30 0.92 9.51
C PHE A 56 -7.26 0.46 8.49
N PHE A 57 -6.27 -0.30 8.89
CA PHE A 57 -5.26 -0.84 7.98
C PHE A 57 -5.85 -1.88 7.03
N VAL A 58 -6.71 -2.78 7.51
CA VAL A 58 -7.44 -3.74 6.65
C VAL A 58 -8.28 -2.98 5.60
N VAL A 59 -9.02 -1.95 6.01
CA VAL A 59 -9.76 -1.10 5.09
C VAL A 59 -8.83 -0.45 4.05
N THR A 60 -7.65 0.02 4.48
CA THR A 60 -6.65 0.60 3.57
C THR A 60 -6.24 -0.39 2.49
N TYR A 61 -5.82 -1.61 2.89
CA TYR A 61 -5.40 -2.65 1.96
C TYR A 61 -6.49 -3.03 0.96
N LEU A 62 -7.73 -3.19 1.43
CA LEU A 62 -8.86 -3.52 0.58
C LEU A 62 -9.14 -2.40 -0.46
N PHE A 63 -9.22 -1.16 -0.01
CA PHE A 63 -9.56 -0.04 -0.89
C PHE A 63 -8.43 0.31 -1.86
N VAL A 64 -7.18 0.30 -1.40
CA VAL A 64 -6.02 0.51 -2.27
C VAL A 64 -5.90 -0.64 -3.27
N GLY A 65 -6.01 -1.88 -2.82
CA GLY A 65 -5.94 -3.07 -3.68
C GLY A 65 -7.01 -3.08 -4.77
N ILE A 66 -8.28 -2.87 -4.40
CA ILE A 66 -9.38 -2.77 -5.38
C ILE A 66 -9.15 -1.59 -6.33
N GLY A 67 -8.68 -0.44 -5.82
CA GLY A 67 -8.35 0.72 -6.64
C GLY A 67 -7.28 0.42 -7.68
N MET A 68 -6.21 -0.28 -7.28
CA MET A 68 -5.13 -0.70 -8.17
C MET A 68 -5.60 -1.74 -9.20
N ILE A 69 -6.41 -2.73 -8.79
CA ILE A 69 -6.99 -3.72 -9.71
C ILE A 69 -7.87 -3.02 -10.76
N LEU A 70 -8.73 -2.08 -10.35
CA LEU A 70 -9.55 -1.31 -11.28
C LEU A 70 -8.70 -0.46 -12.22
N ALA A 71 -7.59 0.11 -11.75
CA ALA A 71 -6.65 0.85 -12.59
C ALA A 71 -6.02 -0.04 -13.66
N VAL A 72 -5.58 -1.24 -13.29
CA VAL A 72 -5.05 -2.27 -14.20
C VAL A 72 -6.12 -2.70 -15.21
N ALA A 73 -7.30 -3.09 -14.72
CA ALA A 73 -8.39 -3.60 -15.56
C ALA A 73 -8.89 -2.56 -16.58
N SER A 74 -8.94 -1.28 -16.19
CA SER A 74 -9.42 -0.20 -17.06
C SER A 74 -8.49 0.09 -18.26
N ARG A 75 -7.26 -0.39 -18.24
CA ARG A 75 -6.20 0.00 -19.18
C ARG A 75 -5.76 -1.08 -20.17
N ARG A 76 -6.40 -2.24 -20.23
CA ARG A 76 -5.99 -3.36 -21.10
C ARG A 76 -4.46 -3.50 -21.17
N ILE A 77 -3.87 -3.80 -20.01
CA ILE A 77 -2.42 -3.93 -19.90
C ILE A 77 -1.97 -5.15 -20.72
N ASN A 78 -1.25 -4.90 -21.81
CA ASN A 78 -0.58 -5.94 -22.57
C ASN A 78 0.89 -5.94 -22.15
N LEU A 79 1.23 -6.80 -21.21
CA LEU A 79 2.63 -7.04 -20.82
C LEU A 79 3.29 -7.99 -21.83
N GLU A 80 4.51 -7.69 -22.21
CA GLU A 80 5.35 -8.59 -23.00
C GLU A 80 5.81 -9.79 -22.15
N ALA A 81 6.19 -10.88 -22.78
CA ALA A 81 6.59 -12.10 -22.09
C ALA A 81 7.71 -11.88 -21.05
N TRP A 82 8.71 -11.06 -21.36
CA TRP A 82 9.79 -10.73 -20.43
C TRP A 82 9.33 -9.92 -19.21
N GLN A 83 8.29 -9.06 -19.38
CA GLN A 83 7.68 -8.31 -18.29
C GLN A 83 6.94 -9.24 -17.32
N TRP A 84 6.27 -10.26 -17.85
CA TRP A 84 5.67 -11.32 -17.02
C TRP A 84 6.71 -12.09 -16.22
N ILE A 85 7.89 -12.35 -16.80
CA ILE A 85 9.00 -12.99 -16.06
C ILE A 85 9.42 -12.12 -14.89
N ILE A 86 9.53 -10.80 -15.06
CA ILE A 86 9.86 -9.87 -13.95
C ILE A 86 8.78 -9.87 -12.89
N VAL A 87 7.50 -9.80 -13.25
CA VAL A 87 6.38 -9.85 -12.30
C VAL A 87 6.41 -11.13 -11.48
N LEU A 88 6.61 -12.27 -12.14
CA LEU A 88 6.69 -13.57 -11.47
C LEU A 88 7.93 -13.69 -10.58
N ALA A 89 9.07 -13.18 -11.01
CA ALA A 89 10.30 -13.17 -10.20
C ALA A 89 10.14 -12.31 -8.94
N ILE A 90 9.55 -11.12 -9.05
CA ILE A 90 9.27 -10.24 -7.90
C ILE A 90 8.21 -10.87 -6.99
N ALA A 91 7.17 -11.48 -7.55
CA ALA A 91 6.15 -12.20 -6.77
C ALA A 91 6.76 -13.35 -5.99
N ALA A 92 7.60 -14.17 -6.62
CA ALA A 92 8.27 -15.31 -5.98
C ALA A 92 9.24 -14.83 -4.89
N PHE A 93 10.05 -13.79 -5.17
CA PHE A 93 10.97 -13.22 -4.20
C PHE A 93 10.23 -12.61 -3.01
N GLY A 94 9.21 -11.79 -3.26
CA GLY A 94 8.40 -11.16 -2.21
C GLY A 94 7.68 -12.19 -1.34
N SER A 95 7.12 -13.24 -1.95
CA SER A 95 6.46 -14.33 -1.22
C SER A 95 7.46 -15.14 -0.39
N ALA A 96 8.63 -15.46 -0.94
CA ALA A 96 9.68 -16.19 -0.23
C ALA A 96 10.21 -15.39 0.96
N LEU A 97 10.43 -14.09 0.79
CA LEU A 97 10.88 -13.19 1.85
C LEU A 97 9.84 -13.08 2.96
N ALA A 98 8.58 -12.83 2.60
CA ALA A 98 7.49 -12.75 3.55
C ALA A 98 7.27 -14.06 4.32
N TRP A 99 7.37 -15.21 3.64
CA TRP A 99 7.30 -16.52 4.28
C TRP A 99 8.45 -16.76 5.24
N LEU A 100 9.69 -16.44 4.83
CA LEU A 100 10.90 -16.62 5.65
C LEU A 100 10.83 -15.80 6.95
N ILE A 101 10.35 -14.55 6.86
CA ILE A 101 10.23 -13.65 8.00
C ILE A 101 9.07 -14.04 8.92
N SER A 102 8.00 -14.62 8.37
CA SER A 102 6.83 -15.06 9.14
C SER A 102 7.07 -16.37 9.90
N GLN A 103 8.24 -17.02 9.77
CA GLN A 103 8.55 -18.23 10.52
C GLN A 103 8.81 -17.88 11.99
N PRO A 104 8.15 -18.55 12.95
CA PRO A 104 8.44 -18.36 14.37
C PRO A 104 9.91 -18.67 14.65
N ASP A 105 10.57 -17.83 15.41
CA ASP A 105 11.92 -18.13 15.88
C ASP A 105 11.83 -19.23 16.95
N PRO A 106 12.45 -20.39 16.78
CA PRO A 106 12.39 -21.49 17.76
C PRO A 106 12.89 -21.11 19.14
N THR A 107 13.74 -20.07 19.21
CA THR A 107 14.30 -19.57 20.48
C THR A 107 13.40 -18.55 21.18
N ALA A 108 12.56 -17.81 20.44
CA ALA A 108 11.63 -16.83 20.99
C ALA A 108 10.38 -17.50 21.60
N THR A 109 9.97 -18.63 21.07
CA THR A 109 8.78 -19.37 21.52
C THR A 109 8.90 -19.91 22.97
N ALA A 110 10.12 -20.04 23.48
CA ALA A 110 10.37 -20.53 24.84
C ALA A 110 10.18 -19.46 25.95
N ALA A 111 10.17 -18.18 25.59
CA ALA A 111 10.12 -17.07 26.56
C ALA A 111 8.74 -16.41 26.70
N ALA A 112 7.83 -16.61 25.77
CA ALA A 112 6.52 -15.95 25.73
C ALA A 112 5.40 -16.91 26.19
N THR A 113 5.40 -17.26 27.47
CA THR A 113 4.26 -17.95 28.11
C THR A 113 3.36 -16.96 28.85
N GLU A 114 3.03 -15.83 28.27
CA GLU A 114 1.83 -15.11 28.68
C GLU A 114 0.63 -15.74 27.98
N VAL A 115 -0.34 -16.15 28.78
CA VAL A 115 -1.63 -16.68 28.31
C VAL A 115 -2.40 -15.55 27.63
N VAL A 116 -2.06 -15.29 26.36
CA VAL A 116 -2.84 -14.38 25.51
C VAL A 116 -4.23 -15.01 25.36
N SER A 117 -5.28 -14.24 25.62
CA SER A 117 -6.66 -14.75 25.47
C SER A 117 -6.84 -15.29 24.05
N GLY A 118 -7.42 -16.50 23.92
CA GLY A 118 -7.45 -17.26 22.65
C GLY A 118 -8.00 -16.52 21.43
N TRP A 119 -8.89 -15.49 21.61
CA TRP A 119 -9.38 -14.68 20.51
C TRP A 119 -8.32 -13.69 19.98
N LYS A 120 -7.47 -13.13 20.84
CA LYS A 120 -6.39 -12.23 20.43
C LYS A 120 -5.32 -12.96 19.60
N GLU A 121 -4.98 -14.17 20.01
CA GLU A 121 -4.05 -15.02 19.27
C GLU A 121 -4.59 -15.37 17.88
N GLN A 122 -5.87 -15.75 17.78
CA GLN A 122 -6.52 -16.03 16.50
C GLN A 122 -6.60 -14.79 15.62
N ALA A 123 -6.96 -13.64 16.18
CA ALA A 123 -7.00 -12.37 15.45
C ALA A 123 -5.61 -11.95 14.96
N GLY A 124 -4.58 -12.05 15.79
CA GLY A 124 -3.19 -11.76 15.42
C GLY A 124 -2.69 -12.68 14.29
N THR A 125 -2.96 -13.98 14.37
CA THR A 125 -2.62 -14.93 13.31
C THR A 125 -3.34 -14.58 11.99
N PHE A 126 -4.63 -14.27 12.06
CA PHE A 126 -5.40 -13.86 10.87
C PHE A 126 -4.85 -12.59 10.26
N LEU A 127 -4.61 -11.54 11.06
CA LEU A 127 -4.06 -10.27 10.60
C LEU A 127 -2.68 -10.45 9.97
N ASN A 128 -1.83 -11.25 10.61
CA ASN A 128 -0.52 -11.58 10.09
C ASN A 128 -0.59 -12.15 8.66
N TRP A 129 -1.41 -13.17 8.45
CA TRP A 129 -1.59 -13.76 7.12
C TRP A 129 -2.28 -12.80 6.14
N PHE A 130 -3.24 -12.02 6.62
CA PHE A 130 -3.91 -11.01 5.80
C PHE A 130 -2.92 -9.99 5.26
N TYR A 131 -2.04 -9.44 6.09
CA TYR A 131 -1.04 -8.46 5.67
C TYR A 131 -0.03 -9.08 4.71
N VAL A 132 0.54 -10.22 5.04
CA VAL A 132 1.51 -10.92 4.18
C VAL A 132 0.94 -11.17 2.77
N VAL A 133 -0.27 -11.71 2.68
CA VAL A 133 -0.91 -11.99 1.40
C VAL A 133 -1.24 -10.70 0.65
N SER A 134 -1.76 -9.69 1.35
CA SER A 134 -2.12 -8.41 0.75
C SER A 134 -0.90 -7.66 0.22
N ASP A 135 0.21 -7.67 0.95
CA ASP A 135 1.47 -7.06 0.54
C ASP A 135 2.01 -7.68 -0.74
N VAL A 136 2.03 -9.00 -0.81
CA VAL A 136 2.47 -9.70 -2.03
C VAL A 136 1.56 -9.39 -3.22
N LEU A 137 0.23 -9.37 -3.00
CA LEU A 137 -0.72 -9.00 -4.05
C LEU A 137 -0.51 -7.56 -4.52
N LEU A 138 -0.37 -6.61 -3.60
CA LEU A 138 -0.10 -5.21 -3.94
C LEU A 138 1.25 -5.06 -4.68
N LEU A 139 2.27 -5.81 -4.27
CA LEU A 139 3.58 -5.82 -4.94
C LEU A 139 3.47 -6.31 -6.38
N ILE A 140 2.73 -7.37 -6.64
CA ILE A 140 2.46 -7.89 -7.99
C ILE A 140 1.76 -6.85 -8.85
N ILE A 141 0.71 -6.22 -8.32
CA ILE A 141 -0.07 -5.22 -9.05
C ILE A 141 0.78 -3.96 -9.30
N ALA A 142 1.55 -3.50 -8.29
CA ALA A 142 2.45 -2.36 -8.41
C ALA A 142 3.53 -2.58 -9.48
N THR A 143 4.13 -3.78 -9.50
CA THR A 143 5.11 -4.16 -10.52
C THR A 143 4.48 -4.15 -11.91
N SER A 144 3.29 -4.72 -12.03
CA SER A 144 2.55 -4.74 -13.30
C SER A 144 2.22 -3.33 -13.79
N LEU A 145 1.79 -2.43 -12.90
CA LEU A 145 1.55 -1.02 -13.21
C LEU A 145 2.84 -0.31 -13.64
N LEU A 146 3.93 -0.51 -12.89
CA LEU A 146 5.22 0.11 -13.19
C LEU A 146 5.72 -0.27 -14.58
N LEU A 147 5.67 -1.55 -14.92
CA LEU A 147 6.11 -2.07 -16.22
C LEU A 147 5.20 -1.64 -17.37
N ALA A 148 3.88 -1.66 -17.16
CA ALA A 148 2.90 -1.24 -18.16
C ALA A 148 3.01 0.24 -18.53
N PHE A 149 3.44 1.06 -17.60
CA PHE A 149 3.58 2.51 -17.79
C PHE A 149 5.03 2.97 -17.98
N TRP A 150 5.97 2.06 -18.18
CA TRP A 150 7.36 2.39 -18.43
C TRP A 150 7.52 3.12 -19.77
N GLY A 151 7.96 4.38 -19.73
CA GLY A 151 8.30 5.15 -20.92
C GLY A 151 7.26 6.11 -21.49
N GLY A 152 6.05 6.21 -20.93
CA GLY A 152 5.01 7.14 -21.41
C GLY A 152 4.86 8.42 -20.56
N ARG A 153 4.55 9.56 -21.21
CA ARG A 153 4.31 10.85 -20.52
C ARG A 153 3.10 10.85 -19.56
N ALA A 154 2.13 9.98 -19.77
CA ALA A 154 0.96 9.79 -18.90
C ALA A 154 1.21 8.79 -17.76
N SER A 155 2.44 8.29 -17.65
CA SER A 155 2.83 7.21 -16.73
C SER A 155 3.24 7.71 -15.35
N LEU A 156 3.69 8.96 -15.23
CA LEU A 156 4.31 9.46 -13.99
C LEU A 156 3.39 9.34 -12.75
N PRO A 157 2.08 9.69 -12.81
CA PRO A 157 1.18 9.46 -11.67
C PRO A 157 1.16 8.00 -11.21
N TRP A 158 1.14 7.06 -12.17
CA TRP A 158 1.06 5.63 -11.88
C TRP A 158 2.39 5.05 -11.40
N GLN A 159 3.51 5.59 -11.88
CA GLN A 159 4.83 5.27 -11.34
C GLN A 159 4.94 5.70 -9.88
N MET A 160 4.41 6.89 -9.51
CA MET A 160 4.35 7.32 -8.11
C MET A 160 3.52 6.37 -7.25
N ILE A 161 2.35 5.92 -7.73
CA ILE A 161 1.52 4.94 -7.03
C ILE A 161 2.25 3.61 -6.86
N ALA A 162 2.92 3.12 -7.91
CA ALA A 162 3.69 1.89 -7.82
C ALA A 162 4.84 2.00 -6.81
N VAL A 163 5.64 3.07 -6.88
CA VAL A 163 6.75 3.30 -5.93
C VAL A 163 6.23 3.48 -4.51
N ALA A 164 5.05 4.13 -4.32
CA ALA A 164 4.39 4.22 -3.02
C ALA A 164 4.08 2.83 -2.43
N THR A 165 3.58 1.92 -3.26
CA THR A 165 3.27 0.55 -2.84
C THR A 165 4.54 -0.26 -2.53
N PHE A 166 5.62 -0.09 -3.30
CA PHE A 166 6.92 -0.68 -2.97
C PHE A 166 7.46 -0.16 -1.64
N SER A 167 7.32 1.15 -1.39
CA SER A 167 7.75 1.77 -0.13
C SER A 167 6.97 1.22 1.07
N LEU A 168 5.66 1.01 0.91
CA LEU A 168 4.81 0.37 1.90
C LEU A 168 5.31 -1.04 2.21
N TYR A 169 5.45 -1.88 1.18
CA TYR A 169 5.94 -3.26 1.31
C TYR A 169 7.28 -3.36 2.04
N ILE A 170 8.24 -2.48 1.70
CA ILE A 170 9.56 -2.49 2.35
C ILE A 170 9.44 -2.17 3.83
N ALA A 171 8.60 -1.20 4.20
CA ALA A 171 8.39 -0.82 5.60
C ALA A 171 7.70 -1.95 6.39
N ASP A 172 6.68 -2.59 5.80
CA ASP A 172 5.94 -3.69 6.44
C ASP A 172 6.81 -4.93 6.65
N ILE A 173 7.62 -5.30 5.66
CA ILE A 173 8.59 -6.40 5.78
C ILE A 173 9.65 -6.10 6.84
N TRP A 174 10.13 -4.86 6.89
CA TRP A 174 11.09 -4.44 7.90
C TRP A 174 10.50 -4.50 9.31
N ALA A 175 9.33 -3.90 9.53
CA ALA A 175 8.65 -3.92 10.82
C ALA A 175 8.44 -5.35 11.30
N LYS A 176 7.92 -6.21 10.42
CA LYS A 176 7.70 -7.62 10.73
C LYS A 176 8.98 -8.37 11.07
N TRP A 177 10.06 -8.12 10.34
CA TRP A 177 11.36 -8.71 10.64
C TRP A 177 11.88 -8.22 12.00
N ALA A 178 11.75 -6.92 12.27
CA ALA A 178 12.21 -6.31 13.52
C ALA A 178 11.43 -6.87 14.73
N GLU A 179 10.11 -6.99 14.64
CA GLU A 179 9.26 -7.63 15.66
C GLU A 179 9.70 -9.07 15.98
N THR A 180 10.17 -9.82 14.98
CA THR A 180 10.63 -11.21 15.21
C THR A 180 12.05 -11.29 15.77
N LYS A 181 12.87 -10.26 15.64
CA LYS A 181 14.29 -10.30 16.02
C LYS A 181 14.63 -9.52 17.28
N PHE A 182 13.86 -8.49 17.60
CA PHE A 182 14.11 -7.66 18.76
C PHE A 182 13.07 -7.95 19.84
N ALA A 183 13.52 -8.33 21.05
CA ALA A 183 12.65 -8.63 22.19
C ALA A 183 11.81 -7.41 22.64
N PHE A 184 12.30 -6.21 22.37
CA PHE A 184 11.61 -4.94 22.59
C PHE A 184 11.75 -4.11 21.32
N TYR A 185 10.75 -4.20 20.46
CA TYR A 185 10.67 -3.40 19.26
C TYR A 185 9.70 -2.24 19.49
N GLU A 186 10.20 -1.03 19.30
CA GLU A 186 9.39 0.19 19.27
C GLU A 186 9.42 0.74 17.85
N SER A 187 8.26 1.16 17.33
CA SER A 187 8.18 1.77 16.02
C SER A 187 8.87 3.14 15.98
N GLY A 188 9.32 3.57 14.79
CA GLY A 188 10.06 4.82 14.59
C GLY A 188 11.44 4.61 13.93
N GLY A 189 11.74 3.40 13.48
CA GLY A 189 12.96 3.07 12.76
C GLY A 189 13.07 3.75 11.40
N LEU A 190 14.30 3.89 10.90
CA LEU A 190 14.59 4.59 9.64
C LEU A 190 13.82 3.98 8.43
N LEU A 191 13.68 2.67 8.37
CA LEU A 191 13.00 2.00 7.25
C LEU A 191 11.48 2.14 7.31
N GLU A 192 10.92 2.45 8.48
CA GLU A 192 9.49 2.75 8.66
C GLU A 192 9.09 4.11 8.09
N VAL A 193 10.06 4.99 7.79
CA VAL A 193 9.82 6.19 6.97
C VAL A 193 9.16 5.83 5.65
N GLY A 194 9.32 4.59 5.16
CA GLY A 194 8.61 4.04 4.02
C GLY A 194 7.09 4.16 4.11
N TRP A 195 6.52 4.08 5.31
CA TRP A 195 5.09 4.28 5.53
C TRP A 195 4.66 5.73 5.22
N VAL A 196 5.41 6.70 5.71
CA VAL A 196 5.14 8.13 5.44
C VAL A 196 5.39 8.44 3.97
N LEU A 197 6.50 7.95 3.43
CA LEU A 197 6.87 8.12 2.02
C LEU A 197 5.79 7.56 1.08
N SER A 198 5.22 6.41 1.40
CA SER A 198 4.08 5.83 0.66
C SER A 198 2.92 6.83 0.58
N GLY A 199 2.50 7.40 1.72
CA GLY A 199 1.43 8.41 1.76
C GLY A 199 1.73 9.65 0.93
N VAL A 200 2.97 10.16 0.98
CA VAL A 200 3.43 11.31 0.19
C VAL A 200 3.38 10.98 -1.31
N LEU A 201 3.88 9.82 -1.72
CA LEU A 201 3.90 9.39 -3.11
C LEU A 201 2.50 9.18 -3.69
N PHE A 202 1.55 8.63 -2.91
CA PHE A 202 0.13 8.60 -3.30
C PHE A 202 -0.41 10.01 -3.54
N GLY A 203 -0.08 10.97 -2.66
CA GLY A 203 -0.45 12.37 -2.81
C GLY A 203 0.15 13.01 -4.06
N MET A 204 1.42 12.76 -4.34
CA MET A 204 2.11 13.22 -5.54
C MET A 204 1.48 12.62 -6.82
N GLY A 205 1.20 11.33 -6.84
CA GLY A 205 0.51 10.66 -7.93
C GLY A 205 -0.85 11.30 -8.21
N ALA A 206 -1.62 11.60 -7.16
CA ALA A 206 -2.90 12.29 -7.30
C ALA A 206 -2.77 13.72 -7.85
N ALA A 207 -1.76 14.47 -7.41
CA ALA A 207 -1.51 15.85 -7.90
C ALA A 207 -1.11 15.84 -9.38
N LEU A 208 -0.21 14.95 -9.78
CA LEU A 208 0.26 14.80 -11.16
C LEU A 208 -0.87 14.39 -12.12
N GLU A 209 -1.73 13.45 -11.69
CA GLU A 209 -2.90 13.07 -12.49
C GLU A 209 -3.85 14.24 -12.71
N PHE A 210 -4.12 15.03 -11.67
CA PHE A 210 -4.95 16.21 -11.79
C PHE A 210 -4.39 17.22 -12.81
N GLU A 211 -3.09 17.47 -12.74
CA GLU A 211 -2.41 18.38 -13.65
C GLU A 211 -2.44 17.87 -15.10
N ALA A 212 -2.11 16.59 -15.31
CA ALA A 212 -2.12 15.95 -16.63
C ALA A 212 -3.51 15.99 -17.28
N SER A 213 -4.55 15.64 -16.51
CA SER A 213 -5.94 15.66 -16.97
C SER A 213 -6.43 17.08 -17.28
N SER A 214 -6.06 18.06 -16.46
CA SER A 214 -6.42 19.47 -16.67
C SER A 214 -5.78 20.06 -17.93
N LYS A 215 -4.49 19.77 -18.18
CA LYS A 215 -3.78 20.20 -19.40
C LYS A 215 -4.44 19.60 -20.65
N ARG A 216 -4.83 18.32 -20.61
CA ARG A 216 -5.52 17.65 -21.74
C ARG A 216 -6.86 18.31 -22.03
N SER A 217 -7.69 18.56 -21.02
CA SER A 217 -9.00 19.20 -21.17
C SER A 217 -8.90 20.61 -21.76
N ARG A 218 -7.88 21.40 -21.36
CA ARG A 218 -7.63 22.73 -21.93
C ARG A 218 -7.27 22.67 -23.41
N ARG A 219 -6.42 21.72 -23.83
CA ARG A 219 -6.04 21.53 -25.24
C ARG A 219 -7.23 21.13 -26.12
N GLU A 220 -8.10 20.24 -25.63
CA GLU A 220 -9.31 19.81 -26.35
C GLU A 220 -10.30 20.95 -26.54
N ARG A 221 -10.47 21.83 -25.51
CA ARG A 221 -11.32 23.03 -25.61
C ARG A 221 -10.75 24.07 -26.59
N GLY A 222 -9.43 24.26 -26.61
CA GLY A 222 -8.77 25.16 -27.57
C GLY A 222 -9.00 24.71 -29.00
N ARG A 223 -8.85 23.41 -29.29
CA ARG A 223 -9.06 22.82 -30.63
C ARG A 223 -10.50 22.87 -31.16
N LYS A 224 -11.49 22.96 -30.28
CA LYS A 224 -12.91 23.10 -30.68
C LYS A 224 -13.34 24.54 -30.98
N ARG A 225 -12.48 25.52 -30.70
CA ARG A 225 -12.75 26.94 -30.94
C ARG A 225 -12.06 27.49 -32.19
N THR A 226 -11.15 26.75 -32.78
CA THR A 226 -10.54 26.97 -34.09
C THR A 226 -11.22 26.11 -35.14
#